data_781aefd701d27848fc2a67e2ad3cc6df
#
_entry.id   781aefd701d27848fc2a67e2ad3cc6df
#
_cell.length_a   1.000
_cell.length_b   1.000
_cell.length_c   1.000
_cell.angle_alpha   90.00
_cell.angle_beta   90.00
_cell.angle_gamma   90.00
#
_symmetry.space_group_name_H-M   'P 1'
#
loop_
_entity.id
_entity.type
_entity.pdbx_description
1 polymer ?
#
loop_
_entity_poly.entity_id
_entity_poly.type
_entity_poly.pdbx_seq_one_letter_code
_entity_poly.pdbx_strand_id
1 'polypeptide(L)'
;MNQIYGLAPALEALRARRRKIHKILIASGAHQSRLNELVEAARRAGVAVEKRDRRELDELTRHANHQGVVALLAPPDRKGAYVEAETILDSMGAPPLVVLLDGVEDPHNLGAILRTCECAGVDGVFIPEHRAAGLNETVAKTSAGAVEYVRVAR
;
A
#
# COMPACT_ATOMS: atom_id res chain seq x y z
N MET A 1 -2.36 -12.66 -7.06
CA MET A 1 -2.43 -11.36 -7.75
C MET A 1 -2.11 -10.31 -6.71
N ASN A 2 -1.21 -9.37 -6.96
CA ASN A 2 -0.87 -8.33 -5.98
C ASN A 2 -1.90 -7.21 -6.13
N GLN A 3 -2.66 -6.92 -5.07
CA GLN A 3 -3.78 -5.98 -5.10
C GLN A 3 -3.87 -5.20 -3.79
N ILE A 4 -4.38 -3.98 -3.89
CA ILE A 4 -4.73 -3.12 -2.74
C ILE A 4 -6.23 -2.94 -2.77
N TYR A 5 -6.91 -3.07 -1.64
CA TYR A 5 -8.35 -2.89 -1.56
C TYR A 5 -8.76 -1.89 -0.47
N GLY A 6 -9.82 -1.17 -0.76
CA GLY A 6 -10.31 -0.04 0.02
C GLY A 6 -9.96 1.31 -0.57
N LEU A 7 -10.81 2.30 -0.32
CA LEU A 7 -10.68 3.63 -0.92
C LEU A 7 -9.41 4.36 -0.48
N ALA A 8 -9.17 4.45 0.83
CA ALA A 8 -8.02 5.18 1.36
C ALA A 8 -6.68 4.55 0.93
N PRO A 9 -6.45 3.23 1.07
CA PRO A 9 -5.23 2.60 0.58
C PRO A 9 -4.99 2.78 -0.92
N ALA A 10 -6.04 2.73 -1.75
CA ALA A 10 -5.91 2.94 -3.19
C ALA A 10 -5.53 4.39 -3.53
N LEU A 11 -6.11 5.37 -2.84
CA LEU A 11 -5.74 6.78 -2.97
C LEU A 11 -4.28 7.02 -2.58
N GLU A 12 -3.85 6.47 -1.46
CA GLU A 12 -2.48 6.63 -0.99
C GLU A 12 -1.47 5.97 -1.95
N ALA A 13 -1.80 4.80 -2.48
CA ALA A 13 -0.96 4.15 -3.50
C ALA A 13 -0.81 4.99 -4.78
N LEU A 14 -1.90 5.66 -5.22
CA LEU A 14 -1.85 6.59 -6.36
C LEU A 14 -0.98 7.82 -6.08
N ARG A 15 -1.09 8.39 -4.87
CA ARG A 15 -0.32 9.57 -4.46
C ARG A 15 1.16 9.27 -4.29
N ALA A 16 1.47 8.18 -3.61
CA ALA A 16 2.84 7.78 -3.32
C ALA A 16 3.63 7.35 -4.57
N ARG A 17 2.96 6.87 -5.62
CA ARG A 17 3.54 6.40 -6.89
C ARG A 17 4.68 5.38 -6.77
N ARG A 18 4.83 4.74 -5.60
CA ARG A 18 5.87 3.74 -5.35
C ARG A 18 5.55 2.38 -5.96
N ARG A 19 4.27 2.11 -6.18
CA ARG A 19 3.80 0.87 -6.80
C ARG A 19 3.10 1.19 -8.11
N LYS A 20 3.46 0.47 -9.15
CA LYS A 20 2.79 0.62 -10.44
C LYS A 20 1.41 -0.01 -10.37
N ILE A 21 0.38 0.83 -10.32
CA ILE A 21 -1.00 0.38 -10.42
C ILE A 21 -1.30 0.10 -11.89
N HIS A 22 -1.76 -1.10 -12.18
CA HIS A 22 -2.16 -1.50 -13.52
C HIS A 22 -3.54 -0.92 -13.87
N LYS A 23 -4.52 -1.11 -12.96
CA LYS A 23 -5.86 -0.56 -13.07
C LYS A 23 -6.60 -0.56 -11.74
N ILE A 24 -7.66 0.21 -11.65
CA ILE A 24 -8.55 0.28 -10.49
C ILE A 24 -9.93 -0.24 -10.89
N LEU A 25 -10.46 -1.15 -10.08
CA LEU A 25 -11.82 -1.66 -10.20
C LEU A 25 -12.70 -0.98 -9.14
N ILE A 26 -13.87 -0.50 -9.56
CA ILE A 26 -14.86 0.07 -8.66
C ILE A 26 -16.18 -0.67 -8.80
N ALA A 27 -16.83 -0.95 -7.67
CA ALA A 27 -18.10 -1.66 -7.66
C ALA A 27 -19.20 -0.82 -8.31
N SER A 28 -20.00 -1.43 -9.19
CA SER A 28 -21.23 -0.83 -9.71
C SER A 28 -22.18 -0.49 -8.55
N GLY A 29 -22.73 0.73 -8.53
CA GLY A 29 -23.60 1.21 -7.44
C GLY A 29 -22.85 1.82 -6.24
N ALA A 30 -21.53 1.89 -6.24
CA ALA A 30 -20.79 2.62 -5.22
C ALA A 30 -21.07 4.14 -5.32
N HIS A 31 -21.18 4.79 -4.15
CA HIS A 31 -21.49 6.23 -4.08
C HIS A 31 -20.44 7.07 -4.82
N GLN A 32 -20.87 7.67 -5.95
CA GLN A 32 -20.01 8.45 -6.84
C GLN A 32 -19.26 9.57 -6.11
N SER A 33 -19.92 10.25 -5.16
CA SER A 33 -19.31 11.35 -4.41
C SER A 33 -18.05 10.94 -3.63
N ARG A 34 -18.02 9.72 -3.11
CA ARG A 34 -16.85 9.19 -2.38
C ARG A 34 -15.72 8.74 -3.31
N LEU A 35 -16.03 8.47 -4.57
CA LEU A 35 -15.08 7.97 -5.56
C LEU A 35 -14.48 9.06 -6.44
N ASN A 36 -15.04 10.26 -6.43
CA ASN A 36 -14.60 11.35 -7.32
C ASN A 36 -13.11 11.66 -7.15
N GLU A 37 -12.63 11.73 -5.92
CA GLU A 37 -11.22 11.98 -5.63
C GLU A 37 -10.31 10.86 -6.16
N LEU A 38 -10.73 9.60 -6.00
CA LEU A 38 -10.01 8.43 -6.52
C LEU A 38 -9.94 8.46 -8.05
N VAL A 39 -11.07 8.72 -8.70
CA VAL A 39 -11.15 8.78 -10.17
C VAL A 39 -10.26 9.90 -10.72
N GLU A 40 -10.29 11.08 -10.10
CA GLU A 40 -9.42 12.19 -10.49
C GLU A 40 -7.94 11.90 -10.24
N ALA A 41 -7.61 11.25 -9.13
CA ALA A 41 -6.24 10.83 -8.83
C ALA A 41 -5.74 9.78 -9.84
N ALA A 42 -6.59 8.79 -10.18
CA ALA A 42 -6.29 7.78 -11.18
C ALA A 42 -6.08 8.40 -12.56
N ARG A 43 -6.95 9.35 -12.96
CA ARG A 43 -6.81 10.09 -14.23
C ARG A 43 -5.48 10.82 -14.32
N ARG A 44 -5.10 11.53 -13.25
CA ARG A 44 -3.79 12.24 -13.19
C ARG A 44 -2.60 11.30 -13.22
N ALA A 45 -2.77 10.08 -12.72
CA ALA A 45 -1.73 9.06 -12.74
C ALA A 45 -1.70 8.22 -14.03
N GLY A 46 -2.64 8.43 -14.97
CA GLY A 46 -2.76 7.64 -16.18
C GLY A 46 -3.25 6.19 -15.93
N VAL A 47 -3.94 5.97 -14.82
CA VAL A 47 -4.43 4.64 -14.41
C VAL A 47 -5.89 4.47 -14.84
N ALA A 48 -6.17 3.38 -15.55
CA ALA A 48 -7.52 3.05 -15.98
C ALA A 48 -8.42 2.70 -14.78
N VAL A 49 -9.67 3.18 -14.83
CA VAL A 49 -10.71 2.86 -13.84
C VAL A 49 -11.82 2.11 -14.55
N GLU A 50 -12.13 0.90 -14.09
CA GLU A 50 -13.17 0.04 -14.64
C GLU A 50 -14.29 -0.20 -13.61
N LYS A 51 -15.54 -0.14 -14.05
CA LYS A 51 -16.68 -0.56 -13.23
C LYS A 51 -16.85 -2.08 -13.35
N ARG A 52 -17.09 -2.73 -12.23
CA ARG A 52 -17.33 -4.17 -12.12
C ARG A 52 -18.47 -4.48 -11.16
N ASP A 53 -19.06 -5.65 -11.29
CA ASP A 53 -19.99 -6.13 -10.29
C ASP A 53 -19.33 -6.31 -8.93
N ARG A 54 -20.08 -5.97 -7.87
CA ARG A 54 -19.58 -6.10 -6.50
C ARG A 54 -19.14 -7.54 -6.19
N ARG A 55 -19.85 -8.53 -6.74
CA ARG A 55 -19.51 -9.95 -6.58
C ARG A 55 -18.12 -10.29 -7.13
N GLU A 56 -17.76 -9.73 -8.29
CA GLU A 56 -16.42 -9.91 -8.86
C GLU A 56 -15.34 -9.36 -7.92
N LEU A 57 -15.58 -8.20 -7.28
CA LEU A 57 -14.65 -7.64 -6.30
C LEU A 57 -14.56 -8.49 -5.03
N ASP A 58 -15.70 -9.02 -4.55
CA ASP A 58 -15.76 -9.92 -3.41
C ASP A 58 -14.93 -11.19 -3.66
N GLU A 59 -15.07 -11.80 -4.84
CA GLU A 59 -14.30 -12.98 -5.25
C GLU A 59 -12.79 -12.66 -5.37
N LEU A 60 -12.45 -11.57 -6.06
CA LEU A 60 -11.06 -11.13 -6.23
C LEU A 60 -10.36 -10.91 -4.89
N THR A 61 -11.06 -10.34 -3.91
CA THR A 61 -10.53 -10.02 -2.59
C THR A 61 -10.72 -11.14 -1.57
N ARG A 62 -11.26 -12.28 -1.99
CA ARG A 62 -11.66 -13.39 -1.10
C ARG A 62 -12.58 -12.91 0.03
N HIS A 63 -13.59 -12.12 -0.34
CA HIS A 63 -14.57 -11.51 0.58
C HIS A 63 -13.97 -10.57 1.64
N ALA A 64 -12.77 -10.05 1.41
CA ALA A 64 -12.23 -9.01 2.27
C ALA A 64 -13.03 -7.70 2.13
N ASN A 65 -13.05 -6.89 3.17
CA ASN A 65 -13.75 -5.60 3.16
C ASN A 65 -13.06 -4.59 2.22
N HIS A 66 -13.37 -4.64 0.93
CA HIS A 66 -12.80 -3.78 -0.11
C HIS A 66 -13.52 -2.44 -0.28
N GLN A 67 -14.63 -2.19 0.41
CA GLN A 67 -15.39 -0.93 0.34
C GLN A 67 -15.76 -0.48 -1.09
N GLY A 68 -15.87 -1.44 -2.03
CA GLY A 68 -16.17 -1.18 -3.43
C GLY A 68 -14.98 -0.72 -4.29
N VAL A 69 -13.75 -0.82 -3.81
CA VAL A 69 -12.54 -0.40 -4.53
C VAL A 69 -11.45 -1.47 -4.44
N VAL A 70 -10.88 -1.83 -5.59
CA VAL A 70 -9.72 -2.72 -5.71
C VAL A 70 -8.74 -2.14 -6.73
N ALA A 71 -7.54 -1.83 -6.32
CA ALA A 71 -6.44 -1.46 -7.22
C ALA A 71 -5.60 -2.71 -7.52
N LEU A 72 -5.53 -3.08 -8.78
CA LEU A 72 -4.67 -4.17 -9.25
C LEU A 72 -3.29 -3.61 -9.53
N LEU A 73 -2.30 -4.14 -8.84
CA LEU A 73 -0.92 -3.76 -9.04
C LEU A 73 -0.33 -4.51 -10.24
N ALA A 74 0.55 -3.87 -10.96
CA ALA A 74 1.43 -4.61 -11.85
C ALA A 74 2.18 -5.69 -11.05
N PRO A 75 2.50 -6.85 -11.66
CA PRO A 75 3.32 -7.85 -10.97
C PRO A 75 4.51 -7.14 -10.32
N PRO A 76 4.84 -7.42 -9.08
CA PRO A 76 5.94 -6.76 -8.45
C PRO A 76 7.19 -7.02 -9.30
N ASP A 77 7.77 -5.98 -9.84
CA ASP A 77 9.21 -5.93 -9.83
C ASP A 77 9.54 -6.06 -8.33
N ARG A 78 10.13 -7.17 -7.92
CA ARG A 78 10.43 -7.44 -6.51
C ARG A 78 11.26 -6.32 -5.87
N LYS A 79 11.77 -5.41 -6.68
CA LYS A 79 12.47 -4.16 -6.32
C LYS A 79 11.57 -2.98 -5.96
N GLY A 80 10.25 -3.03 -6.19
CA GLY A 80 9.38 -1.86 -6.00
C GLY A 80 8.71 -1.75 -4.62
N ALA A 81 8.68 -2.82 -3.81
CA ALA A 81 8.06 -2.79 -2.49
C ALA A 81 9.08 -2.48 -1.37
N TYR A 82 10.33 -2.86 -1.58
CA TYR A 82 11.44 -2.57 -0.67
C TYR A 82 12.43 -1.64 -1.35
N VAL A 83 13.08 -0.81 -0.56
CA VAL A 83 14.22 -0.01 -1.01
C VAL A 83 15.52 -0.69 -0.56
N GLU A 84 16.62 -0.41 -1.24
CA GLU A 84 17.93 -0.86 -0.78
C GLU A 84 18.27 -0.15 0.54
N ALA A 85 18.92 -0.84 1.47
CA ALA A 85 19.26 -0.30 2.77
C ALA A 85 20.10 0.98 2.67
N GLU A 86 21.05 1.01 1.74
CA GLU A 86 21.92 2.14 1.44
C GLU A 86 21.11 3.37 1.04
N THR A 87 20.01 3.21 0.29
CA THR A 87 19.13 4.32 -0.10
C THR A 87 18.50 5.00 1.12
N ILE A 88 18.18 4.24 2.17
CA ILE A 88 17.69 4.79 3.43
C ILE A 88 18.84 5.51 4.12
N LEU A 89 19.99 4.84 4.31
CA LEU A 89 21.13 5.35 5.06
C LEU A 89 21.66 6.67 4.48
N ASP A 90 21.78 6.76 3.16
CA ASP A 90 22.28 7.94 2.44
C ASP A 90 21.33 9.14 2.51
N SER A 91 20.06 8.91 2.83
CA SER A 91 19.01 9.95 2.81
C SER A 91 18.43 10.28 4.18
N MET A 92 19.05 9.77 5.27
CA MET A 92 18.58 10.05 6.63
C MET A 92 18.73 11.51 7.02
N GLY A 93 17.74 12.00 7.78
CA GLY A 93 17.81 13.32 8.40
C GLY A 93 18.82 13.41 9.56
N ALA A 94 18.93 14.58 10.14
CA ALA A 94 19.76 14.80 11.32
C ALA A 94 18.91 15.45 12.43
N PRO A 95 18.65 14.79 13.57
CA PRO A 95 19.10 13.42 13.94
C PRO A 95 18.32 12.33 13.19
N PRO A 96 18.95 11.20 12.84
CA PRO A 96 18.28 10.11 12.14
C PRO A 96 17.33 9.35 13.08
N LEU A 97 16.18 8.94 12.54
CA LEU A 97 15.23 8.10 13.25
C LEU A 97 14.93 6.86 12.40
N VAL A 98 15.44 5.70 12.82
CA VAL A 98 15.18 4.43 12.15
C VAL A 98 14.54 3.43 13.08
N VAL A 99 13.78 2.50 12.50
CA VAL A 99 13.14 1.40 13.23
C VAL A 99 13.68 0.08 12.68
N LEU A 100 14.19 -0.76 13.56
CA LEU A 100 14.56 -2.13 13.24
C LEU A 100 13.52 -3.06 13.88
N LEU A 101 12.94 -3.92 13.07
CA LEU A 101 11.96 -4.90 13.53
C LEU A 101 12.58 -6.29 13.47
N ASP A 102 12.42 -7.06 14.52
CA ASP A 102 12.84 -8.46 14.58
C ASP A 102 11.63 -9.33 14.95
N GLY A 103 11.36 -10.34 14.12
CA GLY A 103 10.33 -11.33 14.38
C GLY A 103 8.88 -10.83 14.31
N VAL A 104 8.59 -9.74 13.60
CA VAL A 104 7.21 -9.26 13.37
C VAL A 104 6.60 -10.03 12.20
N GLU A 105 5.95 -11.14 12.48
CA GLU A 105 5.39 -12.05 11.47
C GLU A 105 3.93 -11.76 11.12
N ASP A 106 3.17 -11.10 12.01
CA ASP A 106 1.78 -10.73 11.76
C ASP A 106 1.70 -9.47 10.90
N PRO A 107 1.07 -9.54 9.69
CA PRO A 107 0.90 -8.40 8.80
C PRO A 107 0.03 -7.29 9.39
N HIS A 108 -0.87 -7.59 10.35
CA HIS A 108 -1.65 -6.56 11.04
C HIS A 108 -0.75 -5.72 11.94
N ASN A 109 0.15 -6.36 12.68
CA ASN A 109 1.11 -5.68 13.53
C ASN A 109 2.10 -4.85 12.70
N LEU A 110 2.64 -5.41 11.62
CA LEU A 110 3.52 -4.67 10.72
C LEU A 110 2.82 -3.42 10.15
N GLY A 111 1.57 -3.55 9.71
CA GLY A 111 0.81 -2.42 9.20
C GLY A 111 0.58 -1.33 10.25
N ALA A 112 0.25 -1.70 11.50
CA ALA A 112 0.08 -0.75 12.60
C ALA A 112 1.40 -0.02 12.94
N ILE A 113 2.52 -0.75 12.94
CA ILE A 113 3.85 -0.17 13.16
C ILE A 113 4.19 0.82 12.04
N LEU A 114 4.01 0.45 10.77
CA LEU A 114 4.32 1.34 9.64
C LEU A 114 3.48 2.62 9.69
N ARG A 115 2.21 2.54 10.11
CA ARG A 115 1.39 3.74 10.31
C ARG A 115 1.95 4.65 11.39
N THR A 116 2.44 4.09 12.48
CA THR A 116 3.08 4.85 13.56
C THR A 116 4.40 5.46 13.09
N CYS A 117 5.20 4.70 12.32
CA CYS A 117 6.46 5.17 11.75
C CYS A 117 6.25 6.37 10.83
N GLU A 118 5.22 6.36 9.99
CA GLU A 118 4.87 7.47 9.11
C GLU A 118 4.54 8.72 9.91
N CYS A 119 3.67 8.59 10.93
CA CYS A 119 3.30 9.71 11.79
C CYS A 119 4.48 10.27 12.61
N ALA A 120 5.44 9.42 12.96
CA ALA A 120 6.64 9.81 13.71
C ALA A 120 7.76 10.39 12.83
N GLY A 121 7.60 10.39 11.51
CA GLY A 121 8.62 10.87 10.58
C GLY A 121 9.87 9.99 10.53
N VAL A 122 9.71 8.67 10.65
CA VAL A 122 10.81 7.70 10.60
C VAL A 122 11.49 7.73 9.23
N ASP A 123 12.81 7.83 9.19
CA ASP A 123 13.60 7.86 7.95
C ASP A 123 13.56 6.52 7.21
N GLY A 124 13.45 5.41 7.94
CA GLY A 124 13.32 4.09 7.36
C GLY A 124 13.06 2.99 8.36
N VAL A 125 12.52 1.88 7.87
CA VAL A 125 12.22 0.67 8.64
C VAL A 125 13.00 -0.48 8.04
N PHE A 126 13.72 -1.23 8.87
CA PHE A 126 14.46 -2.42 8.48
C PHE A 126 13.77 -3.66 9.04
N ILE A 127 13.55 -4.65 8.20
CA ILE A 127 12.96 -5.94 8.58
C ILE A 127 13.84 -7.08 8.11
N PRO A 128 13.90 -8.22 8.81
CA PRO A 128 14.71 -9.35 8.37
C PRO A 128 14.14 -10.01 7.10
N GLU A 129 14.99 -10.68 6.33
CA GLU A 129 14.57 -11.46 5.16
C GLU A 129 13.62 -12.61 5.51
N HIS A 130 13.90 -13.22 6.67
CA HIS A 130 13.16 -14.36 7.17
C HIS A 130 12.45 -14.02 8.48
N ARG A 131 11.38 -14.77 8.81
CA ARG A 131 10.58 -14.58 10.03
C ARG A 131 10.03 -13.15 10.19
N ALA A 132 9.62 -12.56 9.08
CA ALA A 132 8.97 -11.26 9.04
C ALA A 132 7.81 -11.24 8.06
N ALA A 133 6.75 -10.50 8.40
CA ALA A 133 5.67 -10.22 7.49
C ALA A 133 6.18 -9.47 6.26
N GLY A 134 5.76 -9.89 5.08
CA GLY A 134 6.05 -9.17 3.84
C GLY A 134 5.08 -8.00 3.63
N LEU A 135 5.51 -7.01 2.83
CA LEU A 135 4.63 -5.90 2.40
C LEU A 135 3.56 -6.43 1.42
N ASN A 136 2.40 -6.79 1.94
CA ASN A 136 1.28 -7.36 1.23
C ASN A 136 0.01 -6.49 1.35
N GLU A 137 -1.09 -6.98 0.81
CA GLU A 137 -2.40 -6.28 0.81
C GLU A 137 -2.92 -6.00 2.22
N THR A 138 -2.70 -6.93 3.15
CA THR A 138 -3.11 -6.77 4.56
C THR A 138 -2.33 -5.64 5.22
N VAL A 139 -1.01 -5.58 5.00
CA VAL A 139 -0.16 -4.49 5.47
C VAL A 139 -0.59 -3.15 4.87
N ALA A 140 -0.86 -3.10 3.56
CA ALA A 140 -1.33 -1.88 2.91
C ALA A 140 -2.64 -1.37 3.53
N LYS A 141 -3.56 -2.29 3.85
CA LYS A 141 -4.84 -1.95 4.49
C LYS A 141 -4.67 -1.51 5.94
N THR A 142 -3.94 -2.27 6.74
CA THR A 142 -3.81 -2.01 8.19
C THR A 142 -2.92 -0.81 8.49
N SER A 143 -1.98 -0.50 7.60
CA SER A 143 -1.20 0.74 7.66
C SER A 143 -1.99 1.99 7.21
N ALA A 144 -3.25 1.84 6.77
CA ALA A 144 -4.05 2.91 6.16
C ALA A 144 -3.31 3.63 5.00
N GLY A 145 -2.45 2.92 4.28
CA GLY A 145 -1.67 3.44 3.16
C GLY A 145 -0.27 3.96 3.54
N ALA A 146 0.09 4.03 4.81
CA ALA A 146 1.42 4.50 5.24
C ALA A 146 2.58 3.69 4.62
N VAL A 147 2.35 2.42 4.28
CA VAL A 147 3.32 1.57 3.57
C VAL A 147 3.80 2.16 2.24
N GLU A 148 3.06 3.09 1.64
CA GLU A 148 3.44 3.74 0.39
C GLU A 148 4.43 4.92 0.61
N TYR A 149 4.53 5.41 1.83
CA TYR A 149 5.38 6.56 2.20
C TYR A 149 6.61 6.12 3.01
N VAL A 150 6.44 5.18 3.93
CA VAL A 150 7.53 4.66 4.75
C VAL A 150 8.47 3.81 3.89
N ARG A 151 9.75 4.13 3.92
CA ARG A 151 10.79 3.35 3.26
C ARG A 151 11.08 2.10 4.08
N VAL A 152 10.95 0.93 3.47
CA VAL A 152 11.21 -0.36 4.12
C VAL A 152 12.32 -1.08 3.37
N ALA A 153 13.38 -1.49 4.07
CA ALA A 153 14.47 -2.32 3.57
C ALA A 153 14.46 -3.72 4.21
N ARG A 154 15.13 -4.65 3.57
CA ARG A 154 15.39 -6.00 4.06
C ARG A 154 16.88 -6.24 4.25
#